data_166348479eb8e417c0b0448c22da1255
#
_entry.id   166348479eb8e417c0b0448c22da1255
#
_cell.length_a   1.000
_cell.length_b   1.000
_cell.length_c   1.000
_cell.angle_alpha   90.00
_cell.angle_beta   90.00
_cell.angle_gamma   90.00
#
_symmetry.space_group_name_H-M   'P 1'
#
loop_
_entity.id
_entity.type
_entity.pdbx_description
1 polymer ?
#
loop_
_entity_poly.entity_id
_entity_poly.type
_entity_poly.pdbx_seq_one_letter_code
_entity_poly.pdbx_strand_id
1 'polypeptide(L)'
;CKFDTYLVTGSDRAKTIEQVGLDIYNRCKRVFNCSGSDIYDGHNSVYRSNWKPSDELISFLNDELDYSNFPIRTGNHIEHRPGGINFSILGRGEGNMNGRDEYVKWDINTNERRDIASRLNDNFPDLNVQIGGQTGLDISDSDKSQIIKFFNFDDEVHFFGDMMEEGQNDYPLARAVKERLGKTYHVKD
;
A
#
# COMPACT_ATOMS: atom_id res chain seq x y z
N CYS A 1 -24.50 -16.90 -2.88
CA CYS A 1 -24.07 -15.81 -3.77
C CYS A 1 -23.77 -16.40 -5.14
N LYS A 2 -24.05 -15.68 -6.23
CA LYS A 2 -23.77 -16.16 -7.59
C LYS A 2 -22.30 -15.99 -7.96
N PHE A 3 -21.59 -15.17 -7.21
CA PHE A 3 -20.19 -14.84 -7.42
C PHE A 3 -19.43 -14.91 -6.10
N ASP A 4 -18.17 -15.34 -6.15
CA ASP A 4 -17.23 -15.22 -5.06
C ASP A 4 -16.76 -13.76 -4.99
N THR A 5 -16.78 -13.18 -3.80
CA THR A 5 -16.32 -11.81 -3.56
C THR A 5 -14.96 -11.83 -2.88
N TYR A 6 -14.05 -11.00 -3.37
CA TYR A 6 -12.71 -10.80 -2.85
C TYR A 6 -12.51 -9.33 -2.53
N LEU A 7 -11.71 -9.03 -1.52
CA LEU A 7 -11.32 -7.67 -1.17
C LEU A 7 -9.79 -7.55 -1.32
N VAL A 8 -9.33 -6.47 -1.96
CA VAL A 8 -7.92 -6.14 -2.07
C VAL A 8 -7.69 -4.70 -1.59
N THR A 9 -6.70 -4.51 -0.73
CA THR A 9 -6.41 -3.22 -0.12
C THR A 9 -4.92 -3.09 0.19
N GLY A 10 -4.41 -1.86 0.18
CA GLY A 10 -3.07 -1.53 0.71
C GLY A 10 -3.00 -1.48 2.25
N SER A 11 -4.16 -1.45 2.94
CA SER A 11 -4.24 -1.44 4.40
C SER A 11 -3.88 -2.79 5.00
N ASP A 12 -3.40 -2.79 6.25
CA ASP A 12 -3.30 -4.00 7.05
C ASP A 12 -4.68 -4.53 7.47
N ARG A 13 -4.72 -5.73 8.05
CA ARG A 13 -5.95 -6.40 8.45
C ARG A 13 -6.78 -5.59 9.45
N ALA A 14 -6.13 -5.01 10.47
CA ALA A 14 -6.84 -4.27 11.51
C ALA A 14 -7.52 -3.03 10.91
N LYS A 15 -6.79 -2.29 10.08
CA LYS A 15 -7.31 -1.12 9.37
C LYS A 15 -8.40 -1.48 8.37
N THR A 16 -8.26 -2.59 7.67
CA THR A 16 -9.28 -3.07 6.73
C THR A 16 -10.59 -3.37 7.45
N ILE A 17 -10.53 -4.09 8.60
CA ILE A 17 -11.73 -4.40 9.40
C ILE A 17 -12.37 -3.11 9.95
N GLU A 18 -11.57 -2.16 10.40
CA GLU A 18 -12.06 -0.84 10.85
C GLU A 18 -12.83 -0.11 9.74
N GLN A 19 -12.33 -0.16 8.48
CA GLN A 19 -12.92 0.55 7.35
C GLN A 19 -14.19 -0.10 6.80
N VAL A 20 -14.21 -1.43 6.64
CA VAL A 20 -15.33 -2.12 5.99
C VAL A 20 -16.27 -2.81 6.97
N GLY A 21 -15.87 -2.97 8.22
CA GLY A 21 -16.57 -3.76 9.23
C GLY A 21 -16.32 -5.26 9.14
N LEU A 22 -16.39 -5.93 10.29
CA LEU A 22 -16.10 -7.37 10.40
C LEU A 22 -17.05 -8.24 9.57
N ASP A 23 -18.32 -7.83 9.46
CA ASP A 23 -19.33 -8.58 8.72
C ASP A 23 -19.02 -8.61 7.21
N ILE A 24 -18.65 -7.47 6.62
CA ILE A 24 -18.25 -7.41 5.20
C ILE A 24 -16.95 -8.19 5.00
N TYR A 25 -15.97 -8.00 5.90
CA TYR A 25 -14.69 -8.71 5.86
C TYR A 25 -14.89 -10.22 5.82
N ASN A 26 -15.72 -10.78 6.71
CA ASN A 26 -15.98 -12.22 6.81
C ASN A 26 -16.87 -12.78 5.67
N ARG A 27 -17.59 -11.94 4.93
CA ARG A 27 -18.38 -12.35 3.76
C ARG A 27 -17.54 -12.50 2.50
N CYS A 28 -16.34 -11.92 2.49
CA CYS A 28 -15.39 -12.13 1.40
C CYS A 28 -14.83 -13.55 1.48
N LYS A 29 -14.75 -14.23 0.35
CA LYS A 29 -14.11 -15.54 0.25
C LYS A 29 -12.65 -15.47 0.66
N ARG A 30 -11.98 -14.36 0.27
CA ARG A 30 -10.60 -14.06 0.63
C ARG A 30 -10.37 -12.56 0.69
N VAL A 31 -9.53 -12.12 1.61
CA VAL A 31 -9.11 -10.73 1.74
C VAL A 31 -7.59 -10.65 1.58
N PHE A 32 -7.17 -9.79 0.65
CA PHE A 32 -5.79 -9.48 0.33
C PHE A 32 -5.42 -8.14 0.97
N ASN A 33 -4.90 -8.17 2.18
CA ASN A 33 -4.39 -6.98 2.87
C ASN A 33 -2.95 -6.70 2.43
N CYS A 34 -2.44 -5.51 2.69
CA CYS A 34 -1.08 -5.08 2.32
C CYS A 34 -0.76 -5.43 0.86
N SER A 35 -1.66 -5.08 -0.06
CA SER A 35 -1.52 -5.36 -1.51
C SER A 35 -1.33 -6.85 -1.85
N GLY A 36 -1.82 -7.77 -1.00
CA GLY A 36 -1.68 -9.21 -1.18
C GLY A 36 -0.50 -9.84 -0.42
N SER A 37 0.17 -9.08 0.43
CA SER A 37 1.27 -9.57 1.26
C SER A 37 0.81 -10.14 2.61
N ASP A 38 -0.48 -9.99 2.95
CA ASP A 38 -1.12 -10.57 4.14
C ASP A 38 -2.54 -11.02 3.79
N ILE A 39 -2.76 -12.33 3.66
CA ILE A 39 -3.96 -12.92 3.04
C ILE A 39 -4.73 -13.76 4.05
N TYR A 40 -6.05 -13.53 4.09
CA TYR A 40 -6.96 -14.24 4.98
C TYR A 40 -8.16 -14.83 4.24
N ASP A 41 -8.55 -16.04 4.62
CA ASP A 41 -9.85 -16.65 4.34
C ASP A 41 -10.65 -16.60 5.65
N GLY A 42 -11.51 -15.62 5.81
CA GLY A 42 -12.17 -15.33 7.08
C GLY A 42 -11.18 -15.00 8.20
N HIS A 43 -11.10 -15.86 9.20
CA HIS A 43 -10.15 -15.72 10.32
C HIS A 43 -8.80 -16.44 10.08
N ASN A 44 -8.70 -17.28 9.05
CA ASN A 44 -7.52 -18.10 8.80
C ASN A 44 -6.50 -17.33 7.97
N SER A 45 -5.28 -17.18 8.48
CA SER A 45 -4.16 -16.66 7.70
C SER A 45 -3.75 -17.73 6.67
N VAL A 46 -3.80 -17.34 5.39
CA VAL A 46 -3.45 -18.20 4.24
C VAL A 46 -2.02 -17.94 3.78
N TYR A 47 -1.61 -16.68 3.84
CA TYR A 47 -0.29 -16.24 3.46
C TYR A 47 0.09 -14.98 4.21
N ARG A 48 1.34 -14.89 4.58
CA ARG A 48 1.94 -13.66 5.10
C ARG A 48 3.37 -13.56 4.60
N SER A 49 3.70 -12.45 3.95
CA SER A 49 5.05 -12.19 3.47
C SER A 49 6.03 -12.13 4.64
N ASN A 50 7.19 -12.73 4.44
CA ASN A 50 8.35 -12.64 5.35
C ASN A 50 9.41 -11.66 4.87
N TRP A 51 9.10 -10.85 3.86
CA TRP A 51 9.98 -9.80 3.35
C TRP A 51 10.37 -8.84 4.47
N LYS A 52 11.62 -8.42 4.44
CA LYS A 52 12.17 -7.40 5.34
C LYS A 52 13.00 -6.42 4.53
N PRO A 53 12.97 -5.13 4.89
CA PRO A 53 13.87 -4.16 4.26
C PRO A 53 15.34 -4.55 4.52
N SER A 54 16.19 -4.28 3.54
CA SER A 54 17.63 -4.42 3.72
C SER A 54 18.19 -3.34 4.64
N ASP A 55 19.38 -3.58 5.21
CA ASP A 55 20.05 -2.59 6.05
C ASP A 55 20.40 -1.32 5.25
N GLU A 56 20.70 -1.48 3.95
CA GLU A 56 20.94 -0.35 3.05
C GLU A 56 19.70 0.51 2.86
N LEU A 57 18.51 -0.10 2.71
CA LEU A 57 17.25 0.63 2.61
C LEU A 57 16.97 1.39 3.92
N ILE A 58 17.16 0.74 5.06
CA ILE A 58 16.96 1.39 6.37
C ILE A 58 17.94 2.55 6.56
N SER A 59 19.20 2.39 6.18
CA SER A 59 20.19 3.46 6.23
C SER A 59 19.79 4.64 5.35
N PHE A 60 19.40 4.36 4.12
CA PHE A 60 18.92 5.38 3.19
C PHE A 60 17.75 6.19 3.76
N LEU A 61 16.75 5.51 4.35
CA LEU A 61 15.58 6.18 4.93
C LEU A 61 15.96 7.04 6.16
N ASN A 62 16.93 6.62 6.95
CA ASN A 62 17.44 7.44 8.05
C ASN A 62 18.18 8.68 7.53
N ASP A 63 18.97 8.54 6.45
CA ASP A 63 19.62 9.68 5.81
C ASP A 63 18.58 10.69 5.28
N GLU A 64 17.46 10.21 4.67
CA GLU A 64 16.37 11.08 4.24
C GLU A 64 15.67 11.81 5.41
N LEU A 65 15.57 11.16 6.58
CA LEU A 65 15.08 11.82 7.79
C LEU A 65 16.03 12.95 8.23
N ASP A 66 17.32 12.72 8.17
CA ASP A 66 18.34 13.70 8.58
C ASP A 66 18.45 14.87 7.58
N TYR A 67 18.25 14.62 6.29
CA TYR A 67 18.24 15.64 5.24
C TYR A 67 17.01 16.53 5.25
N SER A 68 15.88 16.04 5.72
CA SER A 68 14.64 16.81 5.71
C SER A 68 14.69 18.00 6.65
N ASN A 69 14.34 19.18 6.13
CA ASN A 69 14.22 20.41 6.92
C ASN A 69 12.84 20.60 7.57
N PHE A 70 11.92 19.67 7.40
CA PHE A 70 10.63 19.74 8.08
C PHE A 70 10.83 19.63 9.61
N PRO A 71 10.32 20.58 10.41
CA PRO A 71 10.75 20.72 11.81
C PRO A 71 10.05 19.77 12.79
N ILE A 72 8.90 19.18 12.40
CA ILE A 72 8.09 18.36 13.32
C ILE A 72 8.40 16.89 13.09
N ARG A 73 8.76 16.20 14.17
CA ARG A 73 9.02 14.75 14.20
C ARG A 73 8.18 14.12 15.30
N THR A 74 7.42 13.07 14.95
CA THR A 74 6.53 12.41 15.91
C THR A 74 6.55 10.89 15.73
N GLY A 75 6.63 10.16 16.84
CA GLY A 75 6.45 8.71 16.84
C GLY A 75 7.40 7.92 15.94
N ASN A 76 6.85 6.94 15.20
CA ASN A 76 7.62 6.01 14.38
C ASN A 76 7.69 6.50 12.92
N HIS A 77 8.90 6.63 12.40
CA HIS A 77 9.17 7.07 11.02
C HIS A 77 9.18 5.92 10.01
N ILE A 78 9.51 4.70 10.44
CA ILE A 78 9.55 3.49 9.60
C ILE A 78 8.64 2.44 10.23
N GLU A 79 7.43 2.32 9.72
CA GLU A 79 6.44 1.36 10.20
C GLU A 79 6.51 0.07 9.37
N HIS A 80 6.86 -1.05 10.01
CA HIS A 80 6.92 -2.36 9.36
C HIS A 80 5.52 -2.94 9.15
N ARG A 81 5.28 -3.49 7.96
CA ARG A 81 4.05 -4.18 7.56
C ARG A 81 4.40 -5.49 6.85
N PRO A 82 3.47 -6.45 6.76
CA PRO A 82 3.69 -7.61 5.91
C PRO A 82 4.02 -7.18 4.46
N GLY A 83 5.17 -7.60 3.95
CA GLY A 83 5.64 -7.32 2.60
C GLY A 83 6.02 -5.88 2.30
N GLY A 84 6.17 -5.02 3.33
CA GLY A 84 6.54 -3.63 3.09
C GLY A 84 6.81 -2.84 4.35
N ILE A 85 7.10 -1.58 4.14
CA ILE A 85 7.23 -0.55 5.17
C ILE A 85 6.47 0.70 4.74
N ASN A 86 5.99 1.48 5.71
CA ASN A 86 5.57 2.85 5.48
C ASN A 86 6.59 3.80 6.10
N PHE A 87 7.12 4.69 5.27
CA PHE A 87 8.06 5.73 5.68
C PHE A 87 7.36 7.09 5.78
N SER A 88 7.64 7.86 6.81
CA SER A 88 7.08 9.21 6.99
C SER A 88 8.07 10.15 7.68
N ILE A 89 8.34 11.28 7.04
CA ILE A 89 9.15 12.36 7.63
C ILE A 89 8.51 12.92 8.90
N LEU A 90 7.20 13.10 8.89
CA LEU A 90 6.46 13.52 10.10
C LEU A 90 6.52 12.43 11.19
N GLY A 91 6.50 11.15 10.79
CA GLY A 91 6.34 10.01 11.68
C GLY A 91 4.88 9.63 11.93
N ARG A 92 4.64 8.52 12.63
CA ARG A 92 3.33 7.98 12.96
C ARG A 92 3.22 7.70 14.46
N GLY A 93 2.06 8.01 15.06
CA GLY A 93 1.81 7.77 16.48
C GLY A 93 0.97 8.88 17.12
N GLU A 94 0.85 8.83 18.42
CA GLU A 94 0.18 9.86 19.20
C GLU A 94 0.90 11.22 19.02
N GLY A 95 0.15 12.28 18.74
CA GLY A 95 0.70 13.61 18.44
C GLY A 95 0.84 13.93 16.95
N ASN A 96 0.70 12.95 16.06
CA ASN A 96 0.78 13.15 14.61
C ASN A 96 -0.31 14.12 14.08
N MET A 97 -1.46 14.19 14.71
CA MET A 97 -2.58 15.06 14.28
C MET A 97 -2.18 16.54 14.18
N ASN A 98 -1.34 17.02 15.09
CA ASN A 98 -0.92 18.43 15.14
C ASN A 98 0.09 18.81 14.03
N GLY A 99 0.81 17.85 13.46
CA GLY A 99 1.81 18.10 12.41
C GLY A 99 1.37 17.70 11.00
N ARG A 100 0.19 17.08 10.88
CA ARG A 100 -0.25 16.53 9.58
C ARG A 100 -0.56 17.61 8.55
N ASP A 101 -1.32 18.63 8.95
CA ASP A 101 -1.67 19.73 8.05
C ASP A 101 -0.46 20.57 7.67
N GLU A 102 0.48 20.76 8.63
CA GLU A 102 1.75 21.44 8.39
C GLU A 102 2.61 20.65 7.41
N TYR A 103 2.70 19.31 7.56
CA TYR A 103 3.45 18.48 6.63
C TYR A 103 2.83 18.47 5.22
N VAL A 104 1.51 18.40 5.11
CA VAL A 104 0.83 18.48 3.82
C VAL A 104 1.15 19.79 3.10
N LYS A 105 1.11 20.93 3.82
CA LYS A 105 1.50 22.24 3.25
C LYS A 105 2.99 22.26 2.86
N TRP A 106 3.85 21.71 3.70
CA TRP A 106 5.29 21.59 3.42
C TRP A 106 5.53 20.78 2.14
N ASP A 107 4.95 19.59 2.04
CA ASP A 107 5.13 18.69 0.91
C ASP A 107 4.59 19.27 -0.41
N ILE A 108 3.46 19.99 -0.37
CA ILE A 108 2.92 20.72 -1.53
C ILE A 108 3.93 21.76 -2.05
N ASN A 109 4.64 22.44 -1.15
CA ASN A 109 5.58 23.50 -1.52
C ASN A 109 6.96 22.98 -1.92
N THR A 110 7.38 21.84 -1.37
CA THR A 110 8.74 21.30 -1.54
C THR A 110 8.79 20.08 -2.45
N ASN A 111 7.67 19.39 -2.69
CA ASN A 111 7.58 18.08 -3.34
C ASN A 111 8.42 16.99 -2.65
N GLU A 112 8.68 17.11 -1.35
CA GLU A 112 9.63 16.28 -0.60
C GLU A 112 9.37 14.77 -0.78
N ARG A 113 8.11 14.32 -0.64
CA ARG A 113 7.80 12.88 -0.84
C ARG A 113 8.06 12.41 -2.26
N ARG A 114 7.80 13.24 -3.27
CA ARG A 114 8.07 12.90 -4.67
C ARG A 114 9.56 12.77 -4.93
N ASP A 115 10.35 13.68 -4.38
CA ASP A 115 11.79 13.68 -4.53
C ASP A 115 12.43 12.48 -3.81
N ILE A 116 11.96 12.13 -2.60
CA ILE A 116 12.37 10.93 -1.89
C ILE A 116 11.98 9.68 -2.68
N ALA A 117 10.75 9.60 -3.21
CA ALA A 117 10.31 8.47 -4.02
C ALA A 117 11.16 8.31 -5.29
N SER A 118 11.54 9.41 -5.95
CA SER A 118 12.45 9.36 -7.11
C SER A 118 13.81 8.78 -6.73
N ARG A 119 14.42 9.27 -5.66
CA ARG A 119 15.71 8.73 -5.20
C ARG A 119 15.63 7.27 -4.75
N LEU A 120 14.51 6.86 -4.12
CA LEU A 120 14.26 5.46 -3.79
C LEU A 120 14.20 4.57 -5.04
N ASN A 121 13.47 5.00 -6.07
CA ASN A 121 13.37 4.25 -7.33
C ASN A 121 14.73 4.14 -8.05
N ASP A 122 15.56 5.17 -7.97
CA ASP A 122 16.90 5.17 -8.56
C ASP A 122 17.86 4.22 -7.83
N ASN A 123 17.79 4.16 -6.48
CA ASN A 123 18.69 3.35 -5.67
C ASN A 123 18.17 1.91 -5.44
N PHE A 124 16.86 1.71 -5.47
CA PHE A 124 16.19 0.42 -5.20
C PHE A 124 15.15 0.10 -6.29
N PRO A 125 15.56 -0.12 -7.54
CA PRO A 125 14.66 -0.27 -8.70
C PRO A 125 13.75 -1.50 -8.61
N ASP A 126 14.10 -2.49 -7.78
CA ASP A 126 13.29 -3.69 -7.56
C ASP A 126 12.15 -3.48 -6.53
N LEU A 127 12.08 -2.31 -5.89
CA LEU A 127 11.04 -1.99 -4.94
C LEU A 127 9.92 -1.18 -5.60
N ASN A 128 8.70 -1.44 -5.16
CA ASN A 128 7.53 -0.65 -5.48
C ASN A 128 7.40 0.48 -4.46
N VAL A 129 7.57 1.72 -4.90
CA VAL A 129 7.48 2.92 -4.08
C VAL A 129 6.26 3.72 -4.49
N GLN A 130 5.35 3.95 -3.55
CA GLN A 130 4.13 4.71 -3.80
C GLN A 130 3.95 5.82 -2.76
N ILE A 131 3.48 6.99 -3.19
CA ILE A 131 3.08 8.05 -2.28
C ILE A 131 1.77 7.61 -1.61
N GLY A 132 1.83 7.31 -0.31
CA GLY A 132 0.75 6.74 0.48
C GLY A 132 0.10 7.77 1.41
N GLY A 133 -1.22 7.92 1.31
CA GLY A 133 -1.97 8.85 2.17
C GLY A 133 -1.46 10.28 2.10
N GLN A 134 -1.54 11.01 3.23
CA GLN A 134 -1.20 12.43 3.28
C GLN A 134 0.27 12.72 3.63
N THR A 135 0.97 11.79 4.29
CA THR A 135 2.28 12.07 4.91
C THR A 135 3.32 10.97 4.72
N GLY A 136 3.01 9.88 4.01
CA GLY A 136 3.87 8.71 3.93
C GLY A 136 4.26 8.31 2.52
N LEU A 137 5.21 7.38 2.47
CA LEU A 137 5.58 6.58 1.31
C LEU A 137 5.39 5.10 1.70
N ASP A 138 4.68 4.35 0.88
CA ASP A 138 4.58 2.90 1.00
C ASP A 138 5.64 2.27 0.10
N ILE A 139 6.50 1.45 0.69
CA ILE A 139 7.64 0.79 0.05
C ILE A 139 7.49 -0.72 0.25
N SER A 140 7.49 -1.49 -0.84
CA SER A 140 7.25 -2.93 -0.80
C SER A 140 8.00 -3.66 -1.90
N ASP A 141 8.12 -4.98 -1.78
CA ASP A 141 8.69 -5.87 -2.80
C ASP A 141 7.70 -6.25 -3.89
N SER A 142 6.46 -5.79 -3.79
CA SER A 142 5.37 -6.22 -4.67
C SER A 142 4.24 -5.19 -4.71
N ASP A 143 3.39 -5.31 -5.72
CA ASP A 143 2.18 -4.50 -5.88
C ASP A 143 0.90 -5.35 -5.88
N LYS A 144 -0.26 -4.72 -6.09
CA LYS A 144 -1.56 -5.42 -6.09
C LYS A 144 -1.69 -6.49 -7.17
N SER A 145 -0.90 -6.45 -8.26
CA SER A 145 -0.99 -7.45 -9.34
C SER A 145 -0.59 -8.85 -8.89
N GLN A 146 0.22 -8.96 -7.82
CA GLN A 146 0.62 -10.26 -7.27
C GLN A 146 -0.55 -11.17 -6.90
N ILE A 147 -1.73 -10.61 -6.62
CA ILE A 147 -2.90 -11.42 -6.22
C ILE A 147 -3.46 -12.25 -7.38
N ILE A 148 -3.13 -11.89 -8.63
CA ILE A 148 -3.66 -12.60 -9.80
C ILE A 148 -3.28 -14.10 -9.80
N LYS A 149 -2.17 -14.44 -9.17
CA LYS A 149 -1.69 -15.83 -9.02
C LYS A 149 -2.61 -16.73 -8.17
N PHE A 150 -3.49 -16.12 -7.38
CA PHE A 150 -4.44 -16.85 -6.52
C PHE A 150 -5.76 -17.20 -7.23
N PHE A 151 -5.92 -16.80 -8.48
CA PHE A 151 -7.06 -17.15 -9.32
C PHE A 151 -6.64 -18.19 -10.37
N ASN A 152 -7.54 -19.13 -10.69
CA ASN A 152 -7.29 -20.07 -11.76
C ASN A 152 -7.34 -19.37 -13.12
N PHE A 153 -6.70 -19.97 -14.13
CA PHE A 153 -6.66 -19.37 -15.46
C PHE A 153 -8.06 -19.20 -16.07
N ASP A 154 -8.98 -20.13 -15.78
CA ASP A 154 -10.35 -20.13 -16.29
C ASP A 154 -11.33 -19.29 -15.46
N ASP A 155 -10.90 -18.68 -14.36
CA ASP A 155 -11.74 -17.79 -13.56
C ASP A 155 -12.02 -16.50 -14.33
N GLU A 156 -13.28 -16.11 -14.48
CA GLU A 156 -13.66 -14.78 -14.97
C GLU A 156 -13.56 -13.78 -13.83
N VAL A 157 -12.56 -12.89 -13.90
CA VAL A 157 -12.27 -11.90 -12.86
C VAL A 157 -12.86 -10.55 -13.21
N HIS A 158 -13.67 -10.00 -12.32
CA HIS A 158 -14.21 -8.64 -12.40
C HIS A 158 -13.59 -7.78 -11.30
N PHE A 159 -12.80 -6.78 -11.69
CA PHE A 159 -12.13 -5.88 -10.74
C PHE A 159 -12.79 -4.50 -10.75
N PHE A 160 -13.11 -4.01 -9.56
CA PHE A 160 -13.66 -2.68 -9.31
C PHE A 160 -12.63 -1.88 -8.50
N GLY A 161 -12.21 -0.72 -8.99
CA GLY A 161 -11.22 0.14 -8.34
C GLY A 161 -11.42 1.60 -8.74
N ASP A 162 -10.90 2.52 -7.92
CA ASP A 162 -10.99 3.97 -8.12
C ASP A 162 -9.68 4.56 -8.68
N MET A 163 -8.54 3.92 -8.42
CA MET A 163 -7.20 4.40 -8.78
C MET A 163 -6.53 3.52 -9.85
N MET A 164 -7.16 3.43 -11.04
CA MET A 164 -6.73 2.52 -12.12
C MET A 164 -5.98 3.19 -13.28
N GLU A 165 -5.60 4.47 -13.18
CA GLU A 165 -4.75 5.14 -14.17
C GLU A 165 -3.28 4.81 -13.94
N GLU A 166 -2.45 4.98 -14.99
CA GLU A 166 -1.01 4.71 -14.91
C GLU A 166 -0.35 5.51 -13.77
N GLY A 167 0.44 4.80 -12.95
CA GLY A 167 1.08 5.35 -11.75
C GLY A 167 0.20 5.33 -10.48
N GLN A 168 -1.06 4.92 -10.59
CA GLN A 168 -1.96 4.80 -9.44
C GLN A 168 -1.96 3.39 -8.84
N ASN A 169 -2.44 3.28 -7.60
CA ASN A 169 -2.33 2.09 -6.76
C ASN A 169 -3.04 0.84 -7.32
N ASP A 170 -4.17 0.99 -8.03
CA ASP A 170 -4.95 -0.11 -8.61
C ASP A 170 -4.52 -0.47 -10.04
N TYR A 171 -3.71 0.39 -10.67
CA TYR A 171 -3.29 0.21 -12.06
C TYR A 171 -2.61 -1.13 -12.34
N PRO A 172 -1.64 -1.60 -11.52
CA PRO A 172 -0.97 -2.88 -11.78
C PRO A 172 -1.95 -4.06 -11.79
N LEU A 173 -2.90 -4.08 -10.84
CA LEU A 173 -3.92 -5.14 -10.80
C LEU A 173 -4.91 -5.01 -11.96
N ALA A 174 -5.38 -3.80 -12.27
CA ALA A 174 -6.28 -3.57 -13.38
C ALA A 174 -5.67 -4.03 -14.72
N ARG A 175 -4.38 -3.75 -14.91
CA ARG A 175 -3.62 -4.23 -16.06
C ARG A 175 -3.52 -5.75 -16.09
N ALA A 176 -3.14 -6.39 -14.99
CA ALA A 176 -3.00 -7.84 -14.89
C ALA A 176 -4.34 -8.56 -15.14
N VAL A 177 -5.47 -8.00 -14.66
CA VAL A 177 -6.81 -8.53 -14.93
C VAL A 177 -7.16 -8.43 -16.41
N LYS A 178 -6.89 -7.29 -17.06
CA LYS A 178 -7.14 -7.10 -18.51
C LYS A 178 -6.31 -8.07 -19.38
N GLU A 179 -5.06 -8.30 -19.01
CA GLU A 179 -4.16 -9.24 -19.72
C GLU A 179 -4.66 -10.69 -19.66
N ARG A 180 -5.45 -11.05 -18.65
CA ARG A 180 -6.13 -12.35 -18.51
C ARG A 180 -7.55 -12.40 -19.08
N LEU A 181 -7.94 -11.43 -19.90
CA LEU A 181 -9.30 -11.31 -20.44
C LEU A 181 -10.40 -11.10 -19.39
N GLY A 182 -10.01 -10.62 -18.21
CA GLY A 182 -10.93 -10.15 -17.18
C GLY A 182 -11.52 -8.78 -17.50
N LYS A 183 -12.44 -8.32 -16.64
CA LYS A 183 -13.10 -7.02 -16.76
C LYS A 183 -12.72 -6.10 -15.62
N THR A 184 -12.51 -4.83 -15.94
CA THR A 184 -12.23 -3.78 -14.95
C THR A 184 -13.29 -2.71 -15.01
N TYR A 185 -13.68 -2.21 -13.84
CA TYR A 185 -14.71 -1.19 -13.69
C TYR A 185 -14.18 -0.07 -12.82
N HIS A 186 -14.04 1.13 -13.41
CA HIS A 186 -13.68 2.31 -12.66
C HIS A 186 -14.88 2.75 -11.82
N VAL A 187 -14.72 2.81 -10.51
CA VAL A 187 -15.72 3.35 -9.58
C VAL A 187 -15.28 4.75 -9.13
N LYS A 188 -16.25 5.60 -8.85
CA LYS A 188 -15.97 6.94 -8.29
C LYS A 188 -16.19 6.88 -6.78
N ASP A 189 -15.35 7.61 -6.04
CA ASP A 189 -15.55 7.90 -4.61
C ASP A 189 -16.83 8.71 -4.36
#